data_e52685379bba4280f2954a497947609f
#
_entry.id   e52685379bba4280f2954a497947609f
#
_cell.length_a   1.000
_cell.length_b   1.000
_cell.length_c   1.000
_cell.angle_alpha   90.00
_cell.angle_beta   90.00
_cell.angle_gamma   90.00
#
_symmetry.space_group_name_H-M   'P 1'
#
loop_
_entity.id
_entity.type
_entity.pdbx_description
1 polymer ?
#
loop_
_entity_poly.entity_id
_entity_poly.type
_entity_poly.pdbx_seq_one_letter_code
_entity_poly.pdbx_strand_id
1 'polypeptide(L)'
;YDVLKKSLISEEGLGSYNINIEDETLKKIAEISNGDVRTALNGLEIAVLTTSMSSDGYIHITDEVIKNSIQNRKAIFDKNGDTHYDNISAFIKSMRGSDPDATAFYLARAIAGGEDPVFIARRIVIAAAEDVGLANPNALVVANSAMQAVASVGMPEARIILSEAAIYVATSKKSNATYLAINKALEDVETKDTGEIPMHIRNAPVSGMKDFGYGEGYKYPHDYPNHQVEQQYLPDKMLGTKYYIKDETID
;
A
#
# COMPACT_ATOMS: atom_id res chain seq x y z
N TYR A 1 22.02 15.13 9.85
CA TYR A 1 22.86 16.26 9.51
C TYR A 1 23.76 15.96 8.32
N ASP A 2 24.60 14.90 8.36
CA ASP A 2 25.55 14.57 7.29
C ASP A 2 24.86 14.31 5.92
N VAL A 3 23.69 13.75 5.93
CA VAL A 3 22.89 13.52 4.72
C VAL A 3 22.43 14.86 4.11
N LEU A 4 22.04 15.83 4.94
CA LEU A 4 21.66 17.17 4.48
C LEU A 4 22.86 17.88 3.84
N LYS A 5 24.04 17.81 4.45
CA LYS A 5 25.27 18.35 3.83
C LYS A 5 25.58 17.71 2.47
N LYS A 6 25.45 16.41 2.36
CA LYS A 6 25.66 15.70 1.09
C LYS A 6 24.67 16.14 0.02
N SER A 7 23.39 16.34 0.37
CA SER A 7 22.36 16.76 -0.59
C SER A 7 22.59 18.16 -1.16
N LEU A 8 23.23 19.06 -0.42
CA LEU A 8 23.55 20.41 -0.89
C LEU A 8 24.65 20.45 -1.99
N ILE A 9 25.48 19.42 -2.05
CA ILE A 9 26.61 19.36 -3.02
C ILE A 9 26.42 18.28 -4.09
N SER A 10 25.46 17.39 -3.95
CA SER A 10 25.18 16.31 -4.90
C SER A 10 24.45 16.83 -6.13
N GLU A 11 24.87 16.41 -7.32
CA GLU A 11 24.15 16.68 -8.58
C GLU A 11 22.74 16.05 -8.60
N GLU A 12 22.58 14.91 -7.93
CA GLU A 12 21.29 14.24 -7.76
C GLU A 12 20.41 14.90 -6.68
N GLY A 13 20.93 15.89 -5.96
CA GLY A 13 20.25 16.64 -4.91
C GLY A 13 20.06 18.11 -5.28
N LEU A 14 20.51 18.99 -4.38
CA LEU A 14 20.37 20.44 -4.50
C LEU A 14 21.64 21.12 -5.04
N GLY A 15 22.65 20.38 -5.48
CA GLY A 15 23.95 20.90 -5.92
C GLY A 15 23.89 21.80 -7.16
N SER A 16 22.77 21.80 -7.91
CA SER A 16 22.54 22.72 -9.04
C SER A 16 22.11 24.15 -8.61
N TYR A 17 21.79 24.35 -7.33
CA TYR A 17 21.36 25.63 -6.78
C TYR A 17 22.49 26.32 -6.00
N ASN A 18 22.61 27.63 -6.14
CA ASN A 18 23.50 28.43 -5.30
C ASN A 18 22.84 28.70 -3.95
N ILE A 19 23.06 27.83 -2.99
CA ILE A 19 22.41 27.91 -1.69
C ILE A 19 23.36 28.49 -0.65
N ASN A 20 22.87 29.47 0.09
CA ASN A 20 23.52 29.99 1.28
C ASN A 20 22.70 29.60 2.52
N ILE A 21 23.23 28.68 3.32
CA ILE A 21 22.61 28.18 4.56
C ILE A 21 23.67 28.01 5.64
N GLU A 22 23.36 28.48 6.83
CA GLU A 22 24.27 28.33 7.98
C GLU A 22 24.24 26.89 8.53
N ASP A 23 25.39 26.44 9.03
CA ASP A 23 25.55 25.10 9.63
C ASP A 23 24.61 24.86 10.81
N GLU A 24 24.34 25.90 11.60
CA GLU A 24 23.36 25.89 12.70
C GLU A 24 21.92 25.63 12.19
N THR A 25 21.54 26.23 11.06
CA THR A 25 20.22 26.02 10.44
C THR A 25 20.07 24.57 9.94
N LEU A 26 21.15 23.98 9.38
CA LEU A 26 21.14 22.55 8.99
C LEU A 26 21.00 21.61 10.19
N LYS A 27 21.65 21.91 11.31
CA LYS A 27 21.49 21.15 12.56
C LYS A 27 20.07 21.23 13.09
N LYS A 28 19.46 22.42 13.06
CA LYS A 28 18.04 22.59 13.46
C LYS A 28 17.09 21.78 12.61
N ILE A 29 17.32 21.68 11.27
CA ILE A 29 16.51 20.80 10.40
C ILE A 29 16.63 19.35 10.86
N ALA A 30 17.85 18.87 11.16
CA ALA A 30 18.06 17.50 11.61
C ALA A 30 17.38 17.22 12.98
N GLU A 31 17.46 18.16 13.92
CA GLU A 31 16.82 18.06 15.24
C GLU A 31 15.28 18.05 15.14
N ILE A 32 14.70 18.97 14.35
CA ILE A 32 13.24 19.07 14.18
C ILE A 32 12.69 17.82 13.48
N SER A 33 13.49 17.17 12.64
CA SER A 33 13.12 15.94 11.93
C SER A 33 13.23 14.67 12.77
N ASN A 34 13.72 14.79 14.01
CA ASN A 34 13.81 13.71 15.00
C ASN A 34 14.38 12.40 14.45
N GLY A 35 15.45 12.48 13.62
CA GLY A 35 16.12 11.34 13.00
C GLY A 35 15.48 10.82 11.70
N ASP A 36 14.34 11.35 11.27
CA ASP A 36 13.75 11.02 9.98
C ASP A 36 14.45 11.79 8.84
N VAL A 37 15.31 11.06 8.13
CA VAL A 37 16.13 11.59 7.01
C VAL A 37 15.26 12.10 5.87
N ARG A 38 14.15 11.43 5.56
CA ARG A 38 13.22 11.83 4.48
C ARG A 38 12.54 13.15 4.82
N THR A 39 12.06 13.29 6.04
CA THR A 39 11.46 14.55 6.51
C THR A 39 12.46 15.69 6.49
N ALA A 40 13.72 15.45 6.87
CA ALA A 40 14.78 16.44 6.84
C ALA A 40 15.11 16.90 5.42
N LEU A 41 15.32 15.97 4.48
CA LEU A 41 15.62 16.26 3.08
C LEU A 41 14.47 17.00 2.38
N ASN A 42 13.26 16.54 2.55
CA ASN A 42 12.07 17.19 1.97
C ASN A 42 11.86 18.61 2.54
N GLY A 43 12.12 18.83 3.83
CA GLY A 43 12.05 20.15 4.44
C GLY A 43 13.05 21.13 3.85
N LEU A 44 14.27 20.67 3.62
CA LEU A 44 15.33 21.46 2.98
C LEU A 44 15.00 21.74 1.50
N GLU A 45 14.55 20.74 0.75
CA GLU A 45 14.17 20.87 -0.65
C GLU A 45 13.04 21.89 -0.84
N ILE A 46 11.97 21.80 -0.05
CA ILE A 46 10.86 22.77 -0.09
C ILE A 46 11.37 24.17 0.22
N ALA A 47 12.22 24.34 1.24
CA ALA A 47 12.79 25.62 1.58
C ALA A 47 13.56 26.23 0.41
N VAL A 48 14.36 25.44 -0.29
CA VAL A 48 15.12 25.89 -1.47
C VAL A 48 14.22 26.25 -2.64
N LEU A 49 13.24 25.37 -2.96
CA LEU A 49 12.36 25.56 -4.13
C LEU A 49 11.34 26.70 -3.95
N THR A 50 10.98 27.04 -2.70
CA THR A 50 10.02 28.11 -2.41
C THR A 50 10.67 29.45 -2.09
N THR A 51 11.99 29.53 -1.95
CA THR A 51 12.70 30.76 -1.68
C THR A 51 13.28 31.35 -2.97
N SER A 52 12.91 32.58 -3.26
CA SER A 52 13.43 33.29 -4.44
C SER A 52 14.93 33.57 -4.31
N MET A 53 15.63 33.47 -5.44
CA MET A 53 17.05 33.87 -5.52
C MET A 53 17.19 35.35 -5.23
N SER A 54 18.13 35.71 -4.38
CA SER A 54 18.45 37.08 -4.03
C SER A 54 19.31 37.78 -5.14
N SER A 55 19.46 39.10 -5.05
CA SER A 55 20.20 39.92 -6.01
C SER A 55 21.68 39.58 -6.07
N ASP A 56 22.23 38.89 -5.08
CA ASP A 56 23.60 38.36 -5.04
C ASP A 56 23.78 36.99 -5.70
N GLY A 57 22.69 36.44 -6.29
CA GLY A 57 22.71 35.15 -6.99
C GLY A 57 22.62 33.91 -6.08
N TYR A 58 22.29 34.10 -4.81
CA TYR A 58 22.11 33.00 -3.84
C TYR A 58 20.68 32.87 -3.35
N ILE A 59 20.30 31.65 -3.00
CA ILE A 59 19.08 31.32 -2.27
C ILE A 59 19.45 31.28 -0.78
N HIS A 60 19.00 32.26 -0.01
CA HIS A 60 19.31 32.36 1.42
C HIS A 60 18.27 31.58 2.23
N ILE A 61 18.71 30.49 2.84
CA ILE A 61 17.87 29.65 3.70
C ILE A 61 18.15 30.01 5.16
N THR A 62 17.21 30.77 5.73
CA THR A 62 17.25 31.19 7.14
C THR A 62 16.41 30.28 8.03
N ASP A 63 16.60 30.37 9.35
CA ASP A 63 15.77 29.69 10.33
C ASP A 63 14.27 29.96 10.15
N GLU A 64 13.92 31.19 9.74
CA GLU A 64 12.54 31.59 9.49
C GLU A 64 11.95 30.88 8.27
N VAL A 65 12.72 30.78 7.17
CA VAL A 65 12.34 30.02 5.96
C VAL A 65 12.12 28.56 6.31
N ILE A 66 13.04 27.94 7.04
CA ILE A 66 12.91 26.56 7.48
C ILE A 66 11.69 26.36 8.39
N LYS A 67 11.51 27.25 9.35
CA LYS A 67 10.36 27.21 10.25
C LYS A 67 9.05 27.29 9.48
N ASN A 68 8.94 28.18 8.51
CA ASN A 68 7.77 28.31 7.66
C ASN A 68 7.56 27.08 6.75
N SER A 69 8.62 26.54 6.16
CA SER A 69 8.56 25.35 5.30
C SER A 69 8.15 24.09 6.09
N ILE A 70 8.63 23.95 7.32
CA ILE A 70 8.28 22.82 8.19
C ILE A 70 6.94 23.06 8.91
N GLN A 71 6.61 24.31 9.32
CA GLN A 71 5.35 24.62 10.02
C GLN A 71 4.14 24.58 9.11
N ASN A 72 4.24 25.02 7.85
CA ASN A 72 3.15 24.89 6.89
C ASN A 72 2.81 23.41 6.63
N ARG A 73 3.77 22.52 6.79
CA ARG A 73 3.56 21.06 6.77
C ARG A 73 2.99 20.52 8.09
N LYS A 74 3.45 21.07 9.23
CA LYS A 74 2.97 20.67 10.57
C LYS A 74 1.58 21.17 10.93
N ALA A 75 1.10 22.26 10.34
CA ALA A 75 -0.25 22.76 10.56
C ALA A 75 -1.33 21.79 10.03
N ILE A 76 -0.97 20.90 9.12
CA ILE A 76 -1.86 19.89 8.53
C ILE A 76 -1.70 18.53 9.24
N PHE A 77 -0.51 18.23 9.79
CA PHE A 77 -0.20 16.99 10.53
C PHE A 77 0.32 17.35 11.93
N ASP A 78 -0.48 17.03 12.92
CA ASP A 78 -0.23 17.28 14.33
C ASP A 78 1.07 16.63 14.84
N LYS A 79 1.62 17.18 15.94
CA LYS A 79 2.94 16.94 16.53
C LYS A 79 3.28 15.50 16.97
N ASN A 80 2.37 14.54 16.83
CA ASN A 80 2.57 13.14 17.19
C ASN A 80 2.28 12.26 15.99
N GLY A 81 3.11 11.24 15.73
CA GLY A 81 2.94 10.25 14.67
C GLY A 81 1.56 9.54 14.63
N ASP A 82 0.76 9.68 15.68
CA ASP A 82 -0.61 9.17 15.79
C ASP A 82 -1.54 9.74 14.69
N THR A 83 -1.42 11.02 14.33
CA THR A 83 -2.31 11.66 13.33
C THR A 83 -2.09 11.12 11.92
N HIS A 84 -0.87 10.70 11.58
CA HIS A 84 -0.58 10.02 10.31
C HIS A 84 -1.32 8.68 10.22
N TYR A 85 -1.16 7.84 11.25
CA TYR A 85 -1.84 6.55 11.32
C TYR A 85 -3.36 6.69 11.36
N ASP A 86 -3.86 7.70 12.08
CA ASP A 86 -5.29 8.00 12.16
C ASP A 86 -5.87 8.43 10.81
N ASN A 87 -5.15 9.28 10.06
CA ASN A 87 -5.59 9.72 8.73
C ASN A 87 -5.64 8.55 7.72
N ILE A 88 -4.60 7.72 7.69
CA ILE A 88 -4.57 6.53 6.82
C ILE A 88 -5.64 5.52 7.25
N SER A 89 -5.83 5.33 8.55
CA SER A 89 -6.90 4.49 9.09
C SER A 89 -8.30 5.00 8.70
N ALA A 90 -8.52 6.32 8.78
CA ALA A 90 -9.77 6.95 8.37
C ALA A 90 -9.99 6.82 6.85
N PHE A 91 -8.94 7.00 6.04
CA PHE A 91 -8.98 6.79 4.58
C PHE A 91 -9.40 5.36 4.23
N ILE A 92 -8.78 4.35 4.83
CA ILE A 92 -9.14 2.94 4.60
C ILE A 92 -10.59 2.67 5.04
N LYS A 93 -10.97 3.15 6.23
CA LYS A 93 -12.31 2.94 6.78
C LYS A 93 -13.40 3.64 5.96
N SER A 94 -13.11 4.78 5.34
CA SER A 94 -14.06 5.45 4.45
C SER A 94 -14.28 4.68 3.15
N MET A 95 -13.23 4.12 2.53
CA MET A 95 -13.37 3.21 1.38
C MET A 95 -14.18 1.95 1.75
N ARG A 96 -13.87 1.33 2.89
CA ARG A 96 -14.60 0.17 3.44
C ARG A 96 -16.05 0.48 3.72
N GLY A 97 -16.33 1.66 4.29
CA GLY A 97 -17.66 2.14 4.63
C GLY A 97 -18.47 2.67 3.45
N SER A 98 -17.91 2.64 2.22
CA SER A 98 -18.59 3.11 1.00
C SER A 98 -18.96 4.60 1.03
N ASP A 99 -18.13 5.43 1.64
CA ASP A 99 -18.26 6.88 1.67
C ASP A 99 -17.22 7.53 0.73
N PRO A 100 -17.58 7.89 -0.52
CA PRO A 100 -16.65 8.47 -1.48
C PRO A 100 -16.21 9.90 -1.10
N ASP A 101 -17.05 10.67 -0.41
CA ASP A 101 -16.73 12.04 0.00
C ASP A 101 -15.70 12.04 1.12
N ALA A 102 -15.88 11.21 2.15
CA ALA A 102 -14.88 11.01 3.20
C ALA A 102 -13.57 10.41 2.62
N THR A 103 -13.67 9.49 1.66
CA THR A 103 -12.52 8.91 0.96
C THR A 103 -11.70 10.00 0.26
N ALA A 104 -12.34 10.88 -0.52
CA ALA A 104 -11.67 11.99 -1.20
C ALA A 104 -11.04 12.97 -0.20
N PHE A 105 -11.74 13.27 0.90
CA PHE A 105 -11.26 14.17 1.94
C PHE A 105 -9.99 13.64 2.63
N TYR A 106 -10.00 12.38 3.09
CA TYR A 106 -8.82 11.79 3.76
C TYR A 106 -7.68 11.53 2.81
N LEU A 107 -7.95 11.24 1.51
CA LEU A 107 -6.93 11.20 0.47
C LEU A 107 -6.25 12.57 0.32
N ALA A 108 -7.03 13.65 0.22
CA ALA A 108 -6.50 15.00 0.13
C ALA A 108 -5.65 15.37 1.35
N ARG A 109 -6.09 14.98 2.56
CA ARG A 109 -5.29 15.15 3.80
C ARG A 109 -3.97 14.40 3.74
N ALA A 110 -3.96 13.15 3.27
CA ALA A 110 -2.73 12.35 3.13
C ALA A 110 -1.75 13.02 2.14
N ILE A 111 -2.23 13.44 0.98
CA ILE A 111 -1.42 14.14 -0.04
C ILE A 111 -0.87 15.46 0.51
N ALA A 112 -1.72 16.30 1.12
CA ALA A 112 -1.31 17.58 1.70
C ALA A 112 -0.30 17.41 2.83
N GLY A 113 -0.39 16.31 3.58
CA GLY A 113 0.59 15.92 4.60
C GLY A 113 1.91 15.40 4.05
N GLY A 114 2.00 15.23 2.74
CA GLY A 114 3.20 14.75 2.05
C GLY A 114 3.43 13.26 2.18
N GLU A 115 2.34 12.49 2.31
CA GLU A 115 2.41 11.03 2.26
C GLU A 115 2.92 10.56 0.91
N ASP A 116 3.71 9.48 0.92
CA ASP A 116 4.19 8.86 -0.31
C ASP A 116 3.00 8.40 -1.19
N PRO A 117 2.86 8.94 -2.42
CA PRO A 117 1.76 8.56 -3.31
C PRO A 117 1.69 7.05 -3.60
N VAL A 118 2.85 6.38 -3.67
CA VAL A 118 2.91 4.93 -3.90
C VAL A 118 2.46 4.16 -2.65
N PHE A 119 2.74 4.67 -1.46
CA PHE A 119 2.20 4.12 -0.22
C PHE A 119 0.68 4.23 -0.18
N ILE A 120 0.11 5.39 -0.53
CA ILE A 120 -1.35 5.57 -0.62
C ILE A 120 -1.95 4.57 -1.62
N ALA A 121 -1.35 4.44 -2.81
CA ALA A 121 -1.79 3.49 -3.84
C ALA A 121 -1.79 2.05 -3.35
N ARG A 122 -0.77 1.62 -2.58
CA ARG A 122 -0.74 0.29 -1.95
C ARG A 122 -1.91 0.07 -1.00
N ARG A 123 -2.34 1.10 -0.26
CA ARG A 123 -3.51 0.99 0.63
C ARG A 123 -4.80 0.81 -0.16
N ILE A 124 -4.93 1.46 -1.32
CA ILE A 124 -6.08 1.26 -2.22
C ILE A 124 -6.10 -0.17 -2.78
N VAL A 125 -4.95 -0.71 -3.19
CA VAL A 125 -4.84 -2.12 -3.67
C VAL A 125 -5.27 -3.10 -2.57
N ILE A 126 -4.81 -2.90 -1.34
CA ILE A 126 -5.20 -3.76 -0.21
C ILE A 126 -6.70 -3.67 0.04
N ALA A 127 -7.29 -2.47 0.10
CA ALA A 127 -8.72 -2.28 0.30
C ALA A 127 -9.56 -2.91 -0.84
N ALA A 128 -9.09 -2.83 -2.09
CA ALA A 128 -9.73 -3.49 -3.22
C ALA A 128 -9.77 -5.02 -3.07
N ALA A 129 -8.70 -5.63 -2.57
CA ALA A 129 -8.64 -7.08 -2.35
C ALA A 129 -9.38 -7.53 -1.08
N GLU A 130 -9.25 -6.78 0.02
CA GLU A 130 -9.77 -7.12 1.34
C GLU A 130 -11.26 -6.84 1.47
N ASP A 131 -11.70 -5.63 1.05
CA ASP A 131 -13.04 -5.13 1.32
C ASP A 131 -14.01 -5.30 0.14
N VAL A 132 -13.52 -5.24 -1.10
CA VAL A 132 -14.32 -5.42 -2.32
C VAL A 132 -14.27 -6.87 -2.81
N GLY A 133 -13.07 -7.44 -2.92
CA GLY A 133 -12.86 -8.83 -3.27
C GLY A 133 -13.64 -9.26 -4.52
N LEU A 134 -14.33 -10.40 -4.42
CA LEU A 134 -15.10 -10.97 -5.53
C LEU A 134 -16.45 -10.28 -5.80
N ALA A 135 -16.90 -9.35 -4.97
CA ALA A 135 -18.09 -8.55 -5.26
C ALA A 135 -17.88 -7.61 -6.48
N ASN A 136 -16.63 -7.20 -6.73
CA ASN A 136 -16.21 -6.50 -7.95
C ASN A 136 -14.72 -6.75 -8.23
N PRO A 137 -14.34 -7.83 -8.93
CA PRO A 137 -12.94 -8.17 -9.19
C PRO A 137 -12.17 -7.07 -9.94
N ASN A 138 -12.86 -6.21 -10.70
CA ASN A 138 -12.25 -5.09 -11.41
C ASN A 138 -11.66 -4.05 -10.44
N ALA A 139 -12.09 -4.00 -9.19
CA ALA A 139 -11.54 -3.06 -8.21
C ALA A 139 -10.03 -3.29 -7.99
N LEU A 140 -9.61 -4.55 -7.92
CA LEU A 140 -8.19 -4.88 -7.79
C LEU A 140 -7.40 -4.53 -9.07
N VAL A 141 -7.99 -4.73 -10.26
CA VAL A 141 -7.37 -4.37 -11.54
C VAL A 141 -7.17 -2.86 -11.64
N VAL A 142 -8.21 -2.08 -11.34
CA VAL A 142 -8.15 -0.61 -11.34
C VAL A 142 -7.12 -0.11 -10.32
N ALA A 143 -7.16 -0.61 -9.10
CA ALA A 143 -6.23 -0.21 -8.05
C ALA A 143 -4.77 -0.53 -8.40
N ASN A 144 -4.50 -1.71 -8.97
CA ASN A 144 -3.15 -2.10 -9.39
C ASN A 144 -2.65 -1.26 -10.58
N SER A 145 -3.50 -0.98 -11.57
CA SER A 145 -3.17 -0.10 -12.69
C SER A 145 -2.87 1.32 -12.21
N ALA A 146 -3.66 1.83 -11.27
CA ALA A 146 -3.43 3.12 -10.63
C ALA A 146 -2.09 3.17 -9.89
N MET A 147 -1.73 2.13 -9.14
CA MET A 147 -0.45 2.06 -8.43
C MET A 147 0.75 2.14 -9.39
N GLN A 148 0.69 1.46 -10.53
CA GLN A 148 1.74 1.51 -11.56
C GLN A 148 1.81 2.90 -12.22
N ALA A 149 0.65 3.50 -12.55
CA ALA A 149 0.58 4.82 -13.14
C ALA A 149 1.08 5.91 -12.18
N VAL A 150 0.74 5.84 -10.89
CA VAL A 150 1.21 6.76 -9.84
C VAL A 150 2.74 6.74 -9.74
N ALA A 151 3.36 5.56 -9.79
CA ALA A 151 4.81 5.42 -9.74
C ALA A 151 5.52 6.02 -10.97
N SER A 152 4.85 6.04 -12.13
CA SER A 152 5.41 6.52 -13.40
C SER A 152 5.16 8.00 -13.64
N VAL A 153 3.99 8.51 -13.24
CA VAL A 153 3.54 9.88 -13.52
C VAL A 153 4.07 10.88 -12.48
N GLY A 154 4.03 10.49 -11.19
CA GLY A 154 4.42 11.38 -10.09
C GLY A 154 3.43 12.49 -9.79
N MET A 155 3.74 13.30 -8.77
CA MET A 155 2.94 14.47 -8.37
C MET A 155 3.27 15.67 -9.27
N PRO A 156 2.31 16.58 -9.51
CA PRO A 156 0.97 16.66 -8.89
C PRO A 156 -0.13 15.81 -9.57
N GLU A 157 0.08 15.26 -10.74
CA GLU A 157 -0.94 14.56 -11.54
C GLU A 157 -1.36 13.22 -10.91
N ALA A 158 -0.49 12.55 -10.19
CA ALA A 158 -0.78 11.29 -9.50
C ALA A 158 -1.99 11.38 -8.55
N ARG A 159 -2.33 12.59 -8.02
CA ARG A 159 -3.52 12.80 -7.19
C ARG A 159 -4.82 12.43 -7.90
N ILE A 160 -4.88 12.64 -9.21
CA ILE A 160 -6.08 12.37 -10.04
C ILE A 160 -6.28 10.84 -10.13
N ILE A 161 -5.20 10.12 -10.42
CA ILE A 161 -5.17 8.67 -10.53
C ILE A 161 -5.53 8.01 -9.19
N LEU A 162 -4.96 8.53 -8.08
CA LEU A 162 -5.28 8.07 -6.73
C LEU A 162 -6.75 8.27 -6.38
N SER A 163 -7.31 9.45 -6.74
CA SER A 163 -8.71 9.78 -6.47
C SER A 163 -9.65 8.86 -7.25
N GLU A 164 -9.40 8.62 -8.54
CA GLU A 164 -10.19 7.72 -9.37
C GLU A 164 -10.24 6.30 -8.76
N ALA A 165 -9.09 5.73 -8.44
CA ALA A 165 -9.01 4.39 -7.88
C ALA A 165 -9.66 4.29 -6.48
N ALA A 166 -9.42 5.26 -5.61
CA ALA A 166 -9.99 5.27 -4.27
C ALA A 166 -11.52 5.38 -4.28
N ILE A 167 -12.07 6.27 -5.13
CA ILE A 167 -13.52 6.43 -5.29
C ILE A 167 -14.13 5.18 -5.93
N TYR A 168 -13.46 4.57 -6.92
CA TYR A 168 -13.91 3.31 -7.52
C TYR A 168 -14.03 2.20 -6.46
N VAL A 169 -13.04 2.05 -5.58
CA VAL A 169 -13.08 1.10 -4.46
C VAL A 169 -14.18 1.46 -3.48
N ALA A 170 -14.32 2.74 -3.11
CA ALA A 170 -15.35 3.19 -2.18
C ALA A 170 -16.76 2.91 -2.68
N THR A 171 -17.03 3.12 -3.97
CA THR A 171 -18.36 2.94 -4.58
C THR A 171 -18.66 1.51 -5.05
N SER A 172 -17.68 0.60 -5.00
CA SER A 172 -17.89 -0.81 -5.34
C SER A 172 -18.71 -1.54 -4.28
N LYS A 173 -19.47 -2.57 -4.68
CA LYS A 173 -20.04 -3.55 -3.75
C LYS A 173 -18.94 -4.15 -2.88
N LYS A 174 -19.23 -4.52 -1.66
CA LYS A 174 -18.25 -5.02 -0.68
C LYS A 174 -18.46 -6.50 -0.39
N SER A 175 -17.34 -7.25 -0.33
CA SER A 175 -17.28 -8.59 0.23
C SER A 175 -15.87 -8.89 0.71
N ASN A 176 -15.77 -9.34 1.94
CA ASN A 176 -14.51 -9.81 2.52
C ASN A 176 -14.41 -11.34 2.58
N ALA A 177 -15.23 -12.05 1.83
CA ALA A 177 -15.32 -13.53 1.87
C ALA A 177 -13.98 -14.21 1.62
N THR A 178 -13.18 -13.70 0.68
CA THR A 178 -11.84 -14.23 0.38
C THR A 178 -10.82 -13.95 1.49
N TYR A 179 -10.89 -12.78 2.11
CA TYR A 179 -10.07 -12.43 3.28
C TYR A 179 -10.38 -13.34 4.48
N LEU A 180 -11.66 -13.57 4.78
CA LEU A 180 -12.08 -14.47 5.84
C LEU A 180 -11.67 -15.91 5.56
N ALA A 181 -11.76 -16.34 4.29
CA ALA A 181 -11.36 -17.68 3.88
C ALA A 181 -9.89 -17.98 4.15
N ILE A 182 -8.98 -17.10 3.72
CA ILE A 182 -7.56 -17.30 3.93
C ILE A 182 -7.16 -17.20 5.41
N ASN A 183 -7.75 -16.27 6.17
CA ASN A 183 -7.43 -16.14 7.59
C ASN A 183 -7.85 -17.39 8.39
N LYS A 184 -9.06 -17.91 8.12
CA LYS A 184 -9.52 -19.14 8.76
C LYS A 184 -8.65 -20.35 8.38
N ALA A 185 -8.22 -20.43 7.11
CA ALA A 185 -7.36 -21.51 6.67
C ALA A 185 -5.96 -21.43 7.33
N LEU A 186 -5.41 -20.23 7.46
CA LEU A 186 -4.14 -20.01 8.17
C LEU A 186 -4.23 -20.38 9.64
N GLU A 187 -5.30 -19.94 10.34
CA GLU A 187 -5.55 -20.31 11.73
C GLU A 187 -5.58 -21.84 11.91
N ASP A 188 -6.28 -22.55 11.03
CA ASP A 188 -6.38 -24.01 11.09
C ASP A 188 -5.02 -24.67 10.85
N VAL A 189 -4.22 -24.19 9.90
CA VAL A 189 -2.88 -24.72 9.60
C VAL A 189 -1.90 -24.46 10.75
N GLU A 190 -2.02 -23.34 11.43
CA GLU A 190 -1.13 -22.96 12.55
C GLU A 190 -1.49 -23.66 13.88
N THR A 191 -2.77 -23.96 14.10
CA THR A 191 -3.27 -24.40 15.40
C THR A 191 -3.69 -25.86 15.44
N LYS A 192 -3.91 -26.51 14.29
CA LYS A 192 -4.44 -27.88 14.20
C LYS A 192 -3.45 -28.83 13.49
N ASP A 193 -3.55 -30.10 13.83
CA ASP A 193 -3.00 -31.16 12.99
C ASP A 193 -3.93 -31.37 11.79
N THR A 194 -3.56 -30.79 10.65
CA THR A 194 -4.37 -30.83 9.42
C THR A 194 -4.30 -32.14 8.66
N GLY A 195 -3.43 -33.06 9.08
CA GLY A 195 -3.22 -34.34 8.41
C GLY A 195 -2.41 -34.24 7.11
N GLU A 196 -2.29 -35.36 6.41
CA GLU A 196 -1.53 -35.45 5.17
C GLU A 196 -2.38 -35.10 3.95
N ILE A 197 -1.72 -34.60 2.90
CA ILE A 197 -2.35 -34.36 1.58
C ILE A 197 -2.85 -35.69 1.03
N PRO A 198 -4.08 -35.81 0.53
CA PRO A 198 -4.60 -37.03 -0.11
C PRO A 198 -3.69 -37.55 -1.23
N MET A 199 -3.42 -38.85 -1.24
CA MET A 199 -2.44 -39.47 -2.16
C MET A 199 -2.75 -39.22 -3.63
N HIS A 200 -4.01 -39.25 -4.03
CA HIS A 200 -4.44 -39.09 -5.42
C HIS A 200 -4.15 -37.69 -5.99
N ILE A 201 -4.03 -36.63 -5.15
CA ILE A 201 -3.68 -35.27 -5.60
C ILE A 201 -2.18 -34.95 -5.43
N ARG A 202 -1.37 -35.87 -4.92
CA ARG A 202 0.09 -35.69 -4.86
C ARG A 202 0.72 -35.92 -6.21
N ASN A 203 1.65 -35.07 -6.61
CA ASN A 203 2.42 -35.29 -7.83
C ASN A 203 3.43 -36.42 -7.65
N ALA A 204 3.62 -37.22 -8.71
CA ALA A 204 4.64 -38.26 -8.80
C ALA A 204 5.74 -37.85 -9.80
N PRO A 205 6.65 -36.91 -9.45
CA PRO A 205 7.66 -36.39 -10.39
C PRO A 205 8.74 -37.41 -10.76
N VAL A 206 8.87 -38.49 -9.98
CA VAL A 206 9.83 -39.58 -10.22
C VAL A 206 9.07 -40.89 -10.40
N SER A 207 9.49 -41.71 -11.39
CA SER A 207 8.79 -42.96 -11.77
C SER A 207 8.50 -43.90 -10.60
N GLY A 208 9.40 -44.00 -9.61
CA GLY A 208 9.20 -44.84 -8.41
C GLY A 208 8.12 -44.31 -7.43
N MET A 209 7.69 -43.06 -7.52
CA MET A 209 6.63 -42.53 -6.65
C MET A 209 5.23 -43.05 -7.04
N LYS A 210 5.01 -43.40 -8.30
CA LYS A 210 3.77 -44.05 -8.73
C LYS A 210 3.57 -45.40 -8.06
N ASP A 211 4.66 -46.16 -7.82
CA ASP A 211 4.62 -47.43 -7.15
C ASP A 211 4.19 -47.33 -5.67
N PHE A 212 4.27 -46.12 -5.11
CA PHE A 212 3.78 -45.77 -3.77
C PHE A 212 2.39 -45.15 -3.76
N GLY A 213 1.65 -45.18 -4.89
CA GLY A 213 0.27 -44.72 -5.00
C GLY A 213 0.11 -43.21 -5.20
N TYR A 214 1.19 -42.45 -5.46
CA TYR A 214 1.12 -41.02 -5.73
C TYR A 214 0.38 -40.74 -7.03
N GLY A 215 -0.69 -39.96 -6.97
CA GLY A 215 -1.53 -39.60 -8.12
C GLY A 215 -2.49 -40.70 -8.58
N GLU A 216 -2.51 -41.85 -7.90
CA GLU A 216 -3.41 -42.95 -8.24
C GLU A 216 -4.87 -42.58 -7.95
N GLY A 217 -5.75 -42.78 -8.94
CA GLY A 217 -7.17 -42.47 -8.82
C GLY A 217 -7.53 -41.00 -8.95
N TYR A 218 -6.59 -40.12 -9.31
CA TYR A 218 -6.91 -38.71 -9.60
C TYR A 218 -7.83 -38.61 -10.82
N LYS A 219 -8.94 -37.92 -10.62
CA LYS A 219 -9.90 -37.61 -11.68
C LYS A 219 -9.59 -36.23 -12.26
N TYR A 220 -9.14 -36.17 -13.51
CA TYR A 220 -8.85 -34.91 -14.16
C TYR A 220 -10.14 -34.16 -14.54
N PRO A 221 -10.42 -32.97 -13.97
CA PRO A 221 -11.73 -32.33 -14.13
C PRO A 221 -12.09 -32.04 -15.61
N HIS A 222 -11.11 -31.74 -16.46
CA HIS A 222 -11.39 -31.44 -17.88
C HIS A 222 -11.89 -32.64 -18.68
N ASP A 223 -11.79 -33.88 -18.19
CA ASP A 223 -12.35 -35.08 -18.81
C ASP A 223 -13.84 -35.26 -18.45
N TYR A 224 -14.42 -34.39 -17.61
CA TYR A 224 -15.78 -34.49 -17.13
C TYR A 224 -16.65 -33.32 -17.61
N PRO A 225 -17.99 -33.49 -17.68
CA PRO A 225 -18.92 -32.43 -18.05
C PRO A 225 -18.76 -31.18 -17.17
N ASN A 226 -18.81 -30.00 -17.79
CA ASN A 226 -18.61 -28.69 -17.13
C ASN A 226 -17.29 -28.55 -16.39
N HIS A 227 -16.30 -29.41 -16.67
CA HIS A 227 -14.99 -29.44 -16.00
C HIS A 227 -15.11 -29.59 -14.47
N GLN A 228 -16.12 -30.35 -14.02
CA GLN A 228 -16.38 -30.61 -12.62
C GLN A 228 -16.49 -32.11 -12.35
N VAL A 229 -15.86 -32.55 -11.28
CA VAL A 229 -15.91 -33.94 -10.82
C VAL A 229 -15.82 -33.98 -9.31
N GLU A 230 -16.63 -34.81 -8.72
CA GLU A 230 -16.61 -35.01 -7.28
C GLU A 230 -15.41 -35.87 -6.89
N GLN A 231 -14.50 -35.29 -6.13
CA GLN A 231 -13.37 -35.97 -5.47
C GLN A 231 -12.92 -35.19 -4.25
N GLN A 232 -12.17 -35.86 -3.39
CA GLN A 232 -11.64 -35.25 -2.16
C GLN A 232 -10.42 -34.39 -2.51
N TYR A 233 -10.39 -33.14 -2.01
CA TYR A 233 -9.24 -32.24 -2.12
C TYR A 233 -8.60 -31.91 -0.77
N LEU A 234 -9.40 -31.87 0.31
CA LEU A 234 -8.88 -31.60 1.65
C LEU A 234 -8.35 -32.88 2.30
N PRO A 235 -7.34 -32.77 3.19
CA PRO A 235 -6.93 -33.87 4.06
C PRO A 235 -8.09 -34.47 4.86
N ASP A 236 -7.97 -35.74 5.22
CA ASP A 236 -9.02 -36.46 5.99
C ASP A 236 -9.44 -35.73 7.26
N LYS A 237 -8.48 -35.16 7.97
CA LYS A 237 -8.74 -34.40 9.22
C LYS A 237 -9.48 -33.08 8.98
N MET A 238 -9.51 -32.61 7.75
CA MET A 238 -10.14 -31.35 7.37
C MET A 238 -11.43 -31.52 6.56
N LEU A 239 -11.89 -32.77 6.40
CA LEU A 239 -13.13 -33.07 5.68
C LEU A 239 -14.32 -32.32 6.29
N GLY A 240 -15.15 -31.73 5.41
CA GLY A 240 -16.33 -30.95 5.80
C GLY A 240 -16.03 -29.51 6.23
N THR A 241 -14.75 -29.11 6.36
CA THR A 241 -14.40 -27.72 6.64
C THR A 241 -14.69 -26.84 5.43
N LYS A 242 -15.37 -25.71 5.67
CA LYS A 242 -15.63 -24.68 4.67
C LYS A 242 -14.85 -23.43 5.04
N TYR A 243 -13.96 -23.02 4.15
CA TYR A 243 -13.19 -21.78 4.26
C TYR A 243 -13.88 -20.65 3.49
N TYR A 244 -14.15 -20.85 2.23
CA TYR A 244 -14.84 -19.88 1.40
C TYR A 244 -16.36 -20.04 1.54
N ILE A 245 -17.00 -18.97 2.01
CA ILE A 245 -18.46 -18.85 2.09
C ILE A 245 -18.83 -17.70 1.16
N LYS A 246 -19.56 -18.01 0.07
CA LYS A 246 -20.02 -16.98 -0.87
C LYS A 246 -20.89 -15.97 -0.14
N ASP A 247 -20.58 -14.70 -0.30
CA ASP A 247 -21.35 -13.57 0.20
C ASP A 247 -22.54 -13.30 -0.76
N GLU A 248 -23.66 -12.83 -0.25
CA GLU A 248 -24.83 -12.47 -1.04
C GLU A 248 -24.57 -11.31 -2.02
N THR A 249 -23.54 -10.51 -1.77
CA THR A 249 -23.12 -9.41 -2.64
C THR A 249 -22.34 -9.87 -3.87
N ILE A 250 -21.96 -11.14 -3.93
CA ILE A 250 -21.24 -11.75 -5.05
C ILE A 250 -22.26 -12.41 -5.98
N ASP A 251 -22.34 -11.94 -7.22
CA ASP A 251 -23.20 -12.47 -8.28
C ASP A 251 -22.76 -13.87 -8.76
#